data_edb670ce9ef49d65d392fe6efb7e6a3b
#
_entry.id   edb670ce9ef49d65d392fe6efb7e6a3b
#
_cell.length_a   1.000
_cell.length_b   1.000
_cell.length_c   1.000
_cell.angle_alpha   90.00
_cell.angle_beta   90.00
_cell.angle_gamma   90.00
#
_symmetry.space_group_name_H-M   'P 1'
#
loop_
_entity.id
_entity.type
_entity.pdbx_description
1 polymer ?
#
loop_
_entity_poly.entity_id
_entity_poly.type
_entity_poly.pdbx_seq_one_letter_code
_entity_poly.pdbx_strand_id
1 'polypeptide(L)'
;KSRFLFEHLLEDANLQDSTHDFGRDIIPSIIRAHRVFAFTFQDREGNGDAYWRDVGTLDAYYAANMDLVAVQPELNLYDDAWPIRTYERVLPPPKFVFSGSDDPARKGHALDSIVCSGCIVSGGEVLGSILGPCARINSYSHVESSILFDNVRVGRHAKIRKAIIEKGVQIPEGMSIGYDLVED
;
A
#
# COMPACT_ATOMS: atom_id res chain seq x y z
N LYS A 1 -21.40 -9.26 22.51
CA LYS A 1 -22.26 -10.25 21.82
C LYS A 1 -22.69 -9.67 20.49
N SER A 2 -22.63 -10.42 19.39
CA SER A 2 -22.95 -9.94 18.04
C SER A 2 -24.35 -9.33 17.92
N ARG A 3 -25.34 -9.91 18.59
CA ARG A 3 -26.72 -9.38 18.61
C ARG A 3 -26.78 -7.94 19.11
N PHE A 4 -26.11 -7.62 20.21
CA PHE A 4 -26.01 -6.26 20.75
C PHE A 4 -25.45 -5.26 19.71
N LEU A 5 -24.38 -5.66 19.02
CA LEU A 5 -23.78 -4.82 17.98
C LEU A 5 -24.76 -4.58 16.82
N PHE A 6 -25.41 -5.63 16.32
CA PHE A 6 -26.35 -5.49 15.22
C PHE A 6 -27.56 -4.63 15.57
N GLU A 7 -28.10 -4.73 16.79
CA GLU A 7 -29.21 -3.89 17.26
C GLU A 7 -28.82 -2.39 17.18
N HIS A 8 -27.66 -2.01 17.71
CA HIS A 8 -27.22 -0.61 17.67
C HIS A 8 -26.81 -0.11 16.28
N LEU A 9 -26.24 -0.97 15.44
CA LEU A 9 -25.97 -0.62 14.04
C LEU A 9 -27.26 -0.38 13.26
N LEU A 10 -28.30 -1.18 13.49
CA LEU A 10 -29.61 -0.99 12.85
C LEU A 10 -30.34 0.25 13.38
N GLU A 11 -30.21 0.55 14.67
CA GLU A 11 -30.73 1.80 15.24
C GLU A 11 -30.05 3.01 14.60
N ASP A 12 -28.72 3.03 14.55
CA ASP A 12 -27.94 4.11 13.95
C ASP A 12 -28.23 4.27 12.45
N ALA A 13 -28.37 3.17 11.70
CA ALA A 13 -28.67 3.19 10.27
C ALA A 13 -30.01 3.90 9.94
N ASN A 14 -30.94 4.03 10.90
CA ASN A 14 -32.19 4.73 10.74
C ASN A 14 -32.12 6.21 11.15
N LEU A 15 -30.99 6.69 11.69
CA LEU A 15 -30.80 8.08 12.09
C LEU A 15 -30.30 8.91 10.90
N GLN A 16 -31.09 9.91 10.49
CA GLN A 16 -30.73 10.79 9.36
C GLN A 16 -29.54 11.71 9.66
N ASP A 17 -29.35 12.06 10.92
CA ASP A 17 -28.28 12.98 11.36
C ASP A 17 -27.00 12.25 11.76
N SER A 18 -26.94 10.91 11.66
CA SER A 18 -25.75 10.11 11.93
C SER A 18 -24.82 10.07 10.72
N THR A 19 -23.53 10.14 10.95
CA THR A 19 -22.50 9.86 9.93
C THR A 19 -22.21 8.37 9.81
N HIS A 20 -22.85 7.53 10.63
CA HIS A 20 -22.67 6.09 10.74
C HIS A 20 -21.24 5.68 11.10
N ASP A 21 -20.54 6.55 11.81
CA ASP A 21 -19.18 6.33 12.26
C ASP A 21 -19.14 5.74 13.68
N PHE A 22 -18.32 4.71 13.88
CA PHE A 22 -18.21 4.06 15.19
C PHE A 22 -17.70 5.00 16.28
N GLY A 23 -16.72 5.83 15.96
CA GLY A 23 -16.09 6.74 16.91
C GLY A 23 -16.90 7.98 17.22
N ARG A 24 -17.64 8.49 16.22
CA ARG A 24 -18.43 9.73 16.33
C ARG A 24 -19.84 9.49 16.84
N ASP A 25 -20.50 8.46 16.36
CA ASP A 25 -21.94 8.27 16.57
C ASP A 25 -22.23 7.06 17.45
N ILE A 26 -21.77 5.87 17.07
CA ILE A 26 -22.20 4.61 17.68
C ILE A 26 -21.62 4.45 19.09
N ILE A 27 -20.30 4.54 19.27
CA ILE A 27 -19.67 4.38 20.59
C ILE A 27 -20.15 5.45 21.58
N PRO A 28 -20.18 6.75 21.24
CA PRO A 28 -20.71 7.77 22.15
C PRO A 28 -22.16 7.59 22.56
N SER A 29 -23.01 7.07 21.69
CA SER A 29 -24.41 6.75 22.04
C SER A 29 -24.50 5.58 23.04
N ILE A 30 -23.68 4.54 22.82
CA ILE A 30 -23.69 3.32 23.66
C ILE A 30 -23.09 3.56 25.06
N ILE A 31 -22.02 4.36 25.18
CA ILE A 31 -21.36 4.64 26.45
C ILE A 31 -22.31 5.23 27.50
N ARG A 32 -23.32 6.00 27.07
CA ARG A 32 -24.30 6.64 27.96
C ARG A 32 -25.26 5.64 28.61
N ALA A 33 -25.58 4.56 27.94
CA ALA A 33 -26.59 3.60 28.35
C ALA A 33 -26.02 2.24 28.80
N HIS A 34 -24.79 1.92 28.43
CA HIS A 34 -24.18 0.62 28.63
C HIS A 34 -22.77 0.71 29.22
N ARG A 35 -22.32 -0.39 29.83
CA ARG A 35 -20.95 -0.50 30.30
C ARG A 35 -20.03 -0.81 29.12
N VAL A 36 -19.19 0.13 28.73
CA VAL A 36 -18.19 0.02 27.67
C VAL A 36 -16.81 0.02 28.32
N PHE A 37 -15.96 -0.89 27.90
CA PHE A 37 -14.60 -1.05 28.40
C PHE A 37 -13.62 -0.85 27.24
N ALA A 38 -12.53 -0.10 27.48
CA ALA A 38 -11.41 -0.04 26.56
C ALA A 38 -10.55 -1.29 26.75
N PHE A 39 -10.16 -1.89 25.62
CA PHE A 39 -9.13 -2.94 25.58
C PHE A 39 -7.85 -2.33 25.04
N THR A 40 -6.78 -2.37 25.83
CA THR A 40 -5.48 -1.88 25.38
C THR A 40 -4.89 -2.87 24.39
N PHE A 41 -4.74 -2.43 23.14
CA PHE A 41 -4.08 -3.19 22.10
C PHE A 41 -2.58 -3.08 22.31
N GLN A 42 -1.92 -4.20 22.56
CA GLN A 42 -0.48 -4.28 22.80
C GLN A 42 0.16 -5.19 21.76
N ASP A 43 1.46 -5.01 21.53
CA ASP A 43 2.20 -5.94 20.71
C ASP A 43 2.23 -7.34 21.36
N ARG A 44 2.66 -8.35 20.63
CA ARG A 44 2.70 -9.76 21.10
C ARG A 44 3.64 -9.97 22.28
N GLU A 45 4.69 -9.18 22.36
CA GLU A 45 5.71 -9.31 23.42
C GLU A 45 5.34 -8.51 24.66
N GLY A 46 4.30 -7.66 24.58
CA GLY A 46 3.84 -6.83 25.68
C GLY A 46 4.82 -5.68 26.03
N ASN A 47 5.77 -5.40 25.14
CA ASN A 47 6.86 -4.46 25.39
C ASN A 47 6.58 -3.06 24.84
N GLY A 48 5.45 -2.85 24.18
CA GLY A 48 5.12 -1.55 23.58
C GLY A 48 3.71 -1.48 23.00
N ASP A 49 3.41 -0.37 22.37
CA ASP A 49 2.16 -0.17 21.63
C ASP A 49 2.17 -1.04 20.37
N ALA A 50 1.06 -1.72 20.10
CA ALA A 50 0.93 -2.48 18.86
C ALA A 50 0.87 -1.56 17.66
N TYR A 51 1.37 -2.05 16.53
CA TYR A 51 1.28 -1.31 15.27
C TYR A 51 -0.17 -0.99 14.92
N TRP A 52 -0.47 0.28 14.78
CA TRP A 52 -1.75 0.78 14.33
C TRP A 52 -1.57 2.10 13.58
N ARG A 53 -2.11 2.16 12.37
CA ARG A 53 -2.08 3.39 11.57
C ARG A 53 -3.43 3.67 10.95
N ASP A 54 -3.89 4.90 11.06
CA ASP A 54 -5.01 5.40 10.29
C ASP A 54 -4.54 5.73 8.87
N VAL A 55 -5.22 5.16 7.87
CA VAL A 55 -4.94 5.36 6.45
C VAL A 55 -6.09 6.06 5.74
N GLY A 56 -6.87 6.86 6.46
CA GLY A 56 -8.05 7.56 5.96
C GLY A 56 -7.76 8.73 5.00
N THR A 57 -6.50 9.12 4.80
CA THR A 57 -6.09 10.12 3.81
C THR A 57 -5.07 9.52 2.84
N LEU A 58 -4.94 10.13 1.64
CA LEU A 58 -3.94 9.69 0.66
C LEU A 58 -2.51 9.80 1.22
N ASP A 59 -2.21 10.86 1.96
CA ASP A 59 -0.89 11.06 2.56
C ASP A 59 -0.61 10.00 3.63
N ALA A 60 -1.58 9.71 4.51
CA ALA A 60 -1.43 8.69 5.53
C ALA A 60 -1.28 7.29 4.92
N TYR A 61 -2.07 6.98 3.87
CA TYR A 61 -1.95 5.74 3.11
C TYR A 61 -0.57 5.63 2.45
N TYR A 62 -0.11 6.68 1.77
CA TYR A 62 1.20 6.73 1.15
C TYR A 62 2.31 6.51 2.18
N ALA A 63 2.29 7.26 3.29
CA ALA A 63 3.29 7.15 4.35
C ALA A 63 3.35 5.75 4.96
N ALA A 64 2.19 5.12 5.24
CA ALA A 64 2.12 3.76 5.77
C ALA A 64 2.70 2.72 4.81
N ASN A 65 2.49 2.89 3.51
CA ASN A 65 3.09 2.01 2.49
C ASN A 65 4.60 2.23 2.36
N MET A 66 5.06 3.50 2.37
CA MET A 66 6.49 3.80 2.27
C MET A 66 7.28 3.31 3.51
N ASP A 67 6.65 3.24 4.67
CA ASP A 67 7.25 2.62 5.85
C ASP A 67 7.61 1.14 5.61
N LEU A 68 6.80 0.40 4.85
CA LEU A 68 7.04 -1.02 4.56
C LEU A 68 8.33 -1.27 3.74
N VAL A 69 8.80 -0.30 2.97
CA VAL A 69 10.06 -0.41 2.20
C VAL A 69 11.28 0.06 2.99
N ALA A 70 11.10 0.57 4.19
CA ALA A 70 12.21 0.94 5.07
C ALA A 70 13.03 -0.30 5.47
N VAL A 71 14.32 -0.10 5.77
CA VAL A 71 15.21 -1.18 6.21
C VAL A 71 14.71 -1.83 7.50
N GLN A 72 14.12 -1.04 8.38
CA GLN A 72 13.50 -1.50 9.63
C GLN A 72 12.07 -0.93 9.71
N PRO A 73 11.10 -1.56 9.06
CA PRO A 73 9.72 -1.11 9.10
C PRO A 73 9.09 -1.36 10.47
N GLU A 74 8.18 -0.48 10.90
CA GLU A 74 7.39 -0.72 12.13
C GLU A 74 6.52 -1.98 12.00
N LEU A 75 5.95 -2.24 10.82
CA LEU A 75 5.22 -3.47 10.50
C LEU A 75 6.10 -4.39 9.66
N ASN A 76 6.60 -5.47 10.26
CA ASN A 76 7.39 -6.45 9.55
C ASN A 76 6.50 -7.48 8.84
N LEU A 77 6.39 -7.39 7.51
CA LEU A 77 5.65 -8.36 6.69
C LEU A 77 6.27 -9.76 6.66
N TYR A 78 7.53 -9.88 7.07
CA TYR A 78 8.31 -11.13 7.05
C TYR A 78 8.38 -11.81 8.42
N ASP A 79 7.52 -11.40 9.36
CA ASP A 79 7.41 -12.04 10.67
C ASP A 79 6.64 -13.37 10.55
N ASP A 80 7.36 -14.49 10.57
CA ASP A 80 6.80 -15.84 10.54
C ASP A 80 5.91 -16.14 11.75
N ALA A 81 6.10 -15.43 12.86
CA ALA A 81 5.28 -15.61 14.05
C ALA A 81 3.91 -14.93 13.93
N TRP A 82 3.79 -13.95 13.05
CA TRP A 82 2.52 -13.27 12.76
C TRP A 82 2.30 -13.08 11.26
N PRO A 83 2.09 -14.16 10.49
CA PRO A 83 1.89 -14.08 9.06
C PRO A 83 0.59 -13.37 8.72
N ILE A 84 0.67 -12.38 7.84
CA ILE A 84 -0.51 -11.70 7.32
C ILE A 84 -1.13 -12.57 6.23
N ARG A 85 -2.32 -13.11 6.51
CA ARG A 85 -3.03 -13.97 5.58
C ARG A 85 -4.07 -13.16 4.81
N THR A 86 -3.94 -13.14 3.50
CA THR A 86 -4.84 -12.47 2.58
C THR A 86 -5.07 -13.33 1.34
N TYR A 87 -5.93 -12.86 0.44
CA TYR A 87 -6.10 -13.52 -0.86
C TYR A 87 -4.86 -13.32 -1.71
N GLU A 88 -4.24 -14.42 -2.11
CA GLU A 88 -3.11 -14.43 -3.03
C GLU A 88 -3.48 -15.18 -4.31
N ARG A 89 -3.20 -14.56 -5.46
CA ARG A 89 -3.22 -15.25 -6.75
C ARG A 89 -1.93 -16.06 -6.90
N VAL A 90 -2.04 -17.27 -7.42
CA VAL A 90 -0.86 -18.05 -7.81
C VAL A 90 -0.24 -17.40 -9.05
N LEU A 91 0.87 -16.71 -8.87
CA LEU A 91 1.58 -15.96 -9.91
C LEU A 91 3.05 -16.41 -9.94
N PRO A 92 3.73 -16.29 -11.10
CA PRO A 92 5.16 -16.57 -11.19
C PRO A 92 5.97 -15.58 -10.32
N PRO A 93 7.20 -15.93 -9.92
CA PRO A 93 8.06 -14.99 -9.20
C PRO A 93 8.37 -13.74 -10.04
N PRO A 94 8.74 -12.63 -9.39
CA PRO A 94 9.15 -11.43 -10.12
C PRO A 94 10.41 -11.69 -10.93
N LYS A 95 10.50 -11.05 -12.12
CA LYS A 95 11.61 -11.23 -13.05
C LYS A 95 12.28 -9.90 -13.36
N PHE A 96 13.61 -9.89 -13.22
CA PHE A 96 14.46 -8.77 -13.59
C PHE A 96 15.26 -9.15 -14.84
N VAL A 97 15.21 -8.33 -15.87
CA VAL A 97 15.93 -8.61 -17.11
C VAL A 97 16.67 -7.38 -17.59
N PHE A 98 17.66 -7.68 -18.30
CA PHE A 98 18.86 -7.05 -18.83
C PHE A 98 19.92 -6.80 -17.77
N SER A 99 21.07 -7.41 -18.01
CA SER A 99 22.26 -7.25 -17.18
C SER A 99 23.01 -5.94 -17.46
N GLY A 100 22.69 -5.28 -18.59
CA GLY A 100 23.40 -4.10 -19.07
C GLY A 100 24.76 -4.41 -19.71
N SER A 101 25.00 -5.65 -20.16
CA SER A 101 26.27 -6.02 -20.84
C SER A 101 26.48 -5.26 -22.16
N ASP A 102 25.41 -5.12 -22.95
CA ASP A 102 25.44 -4.45 -24.25
C ASP A 102 25.09 -2.96 -24.16
N ASP A 103 24.28 -2.61 -23.19
CA ASP A 103 23.85 -1.23 -22.89
C ASP A 103 23.81 -1.04 -21.37
N PRO A 104 24.81 -0.40 -20.78
CA PRO A 104 24.88 -0.21 -19.34
C PRO A 104 23.69 0.58 -18.73
N ALA A 105 23.01 1.40 -19.53
CA ALA A 105 21.83 2.15 -19.09
C ALA A 105 20.57 1.28 -19.04
N ARG A 106 20.59 0.12 -19.73
CA ARG A 106 19.45 -0.80 -19.80
C ARG A 106 19.57 -1.91 -18.77
N LYS A 107 19.41 -1.58 -17.50
CA LYS A 107 19.45 -2.57 -16.40
C LYS A 107 18.09 -2.64 -15.72
N GLY A 108 17.54 -3.86 -15.60
CA GLY A 108 16.35 -4.10 -14.80
C GLY A 108 16.71 -4.36 -13.35
N HIS A 109 16.46 -3.42 -12.45
CA HIS A 109 16.75 -3.57 -11.02
C HIS A 109 15.73 -2.84 -10.14
N ALA A 110 15.65 -3.29 -8.90
CA ALA A 110 14.89 -2.63 -7.85
C ALA A 110 15.74 -2.60 -6.57
N LEU A 111 15.79 -1.46 -5.91
CA LEU A 111 16.52 -1.25 -4.66
C LEU A 111 15.56 -0.63 -3.63
N ASP A 112 15.69 -1.05 -2.36
CA ASP A 112 14.86 -0.58 -1.25
C ASP A 112 13.36 -0.62 -1.60
N SER A 113 12.90 -1.70 -2.23
CA SER A 113 11.59 -1.79 -2.86
C SER A 113 10.92 -3.12 -2.60
N ILE A 114 9.60 -3.13 -2.54
CA ILE A 114 8.80 -4.36 -2.51
C ILE A 114 8.30 -4.66 -3.92
N VAL A 115 8.61 -5.86 -4.43
CA VAL A 115 8.21 -6.29 -5.77
C VAL A 115 7.37 -7.55 -5.67
N CYS A 116 6.07 -7.43 -5.92
CA CYS A 116 5.13 -8.53 -5.82
C CYS A 116 5.28 -9.56 -6.96
N SER A 117 4.65 -10.72 -6.78
CA SER A 117 4.65 -11.81 -7.75
C SER A 117 4.11 -11.38 -9.12
N GLY A 118 4.64 -11.98 -10.19
CA GLY A 118 4.25 -11.69 -11.57
C GLY A 118 4.85 -10.42 -12.16
N CYS A 119 5.57 -9.61 -11.39
CA CYS A 119 6.21 -8.40 -11.89
C CYS A 119 7.35 -8.69 -12.87
N ILE A 120 7.54 -7.79 -13.84
CA ILE A 120 8.67 -7.82 -14.77
C ILE A 120 9.32 -6.44 -14.80
N VAL A 121 10.55 -6.34 -14.29
CA VAL A 121 11.39 -5.15 -14.43
C VAL A 121 12.32 -5.37 -15.62
N SER A 122 11.95 -4.77 -16.76
CA SER A 122 12.56 -5.02 -18.08
C SER A 122 13.45 -3.86 -18.50
N GLY A 123 14.62 -3.74 -17.87
CA GLY A 123 15.59 -2.70 -18.20
C GLY A 123 15.23 -1.31 -17.69
N GLY A 124 14.36 -1.21 -16.70
CA GLY A 124 14.04 0.01 -15.95
C GLY A 124 14.57 -0.04 -14.53
N GLU A 125 14.56 1.08 -13.85
CA GLU A 125 15.02 1.28 -12.48
C GLU A 125 13.84 1.51 -11.54
N VAL A 126 13.85 0.87 -10.38
CA VAL A 126 12.83 1.02 -9.33
C VAL A 126 13.54 1.28 -8.01
N LEU A 127 13.25 2.41 -7.37
CA LEU A 127 13.88 2.85 -6.14
C LEU A 127 12.84 3.20 -5.08
N GLY A 128 12.99 2.67 -3.86
CA GLY A 128 12.15 3.00 -2.72
C GLY A 128 10.65 2.89 -3.01
N SER A 129 10.21 1.87 -3.76
CA SER A 129 8.86 1.80 -4.33
C SER A 129 8.19 0.46 -4.08
N ILE A 130 6.87 0.44 -4.22
CA ILE A 130 6.07 -0.79 -4.14
C ILE A 130 5.46 -1.10 -5.50
N LEU A 131 5.74 -2.28 -6.02
CA LEU A 131 5.14 -2.81 -7.24
C LEU A 131 4.11 -3.88 -6.89
N GLY A 132 2.84 -3.60 -7.10
CA GLY A 132 1.75 -4.55 -7.00
C GLY A 132 1.83 -5.68 -8.03
N PRO A 133 1.07 -6.76 -7.84
CA PRO A 133 1.13 -7.95 -8.68
C PRO A 133 1.04 -7.67 -10.18
N CYS A 134 1.88 -8.34 -10.98
CA CYS A 134 1.90 -8.22 -12.44
C CYS A 134 2.26 -6.83 -12.99
N ALA A 135 2.84 -5.94 -12.19
CA ALA A 135 3.34 -4.67 -12.71
C ALA A 135 4.50 -4.90 -13.69
N ARG A 136 4.57 -4.07 -14.73
CA ARG A 136 5.62 -4.16 -15.74
C ARG A 136 6.32 -2.82 -15.93
N ILE A 137 7.63 -2.80 -15.72
CA ILE A 137 8.48 -1.64 -15.86
C ILE A 137 9.37 -1.84 -17.09
N ASN A 138 9.19 -0.99 -18.12
CA ASN A 138 9.92 -1.16 -19.37
C ASN A 138 11.26 -0.38 -19.35
N SER A 139 12.07 -0.60 -20.40
CA SER A 139 13.45 -0.15 -20.47
C SER A 139 13.60 1.36 -20.37
N TYR A 140 14.63 1.79 -19.65
CA TYR A 140 15.01 3.19 -19.42
C TYR A 140 13.97 4.00 -18.63
N SER A 141 12.95 3.35 -18.10
CA SER A 141 12.03 4.03 -17.20
C SER A 141 12.59 4.11 -15.78
N HIS A 142 12.13 5.09 -15.03
CA HIS A 142 12.55 5.33 -13.66
C HIS A 142 11.31 5.49 -12.77
N VAL A 143 11.25 4.69 -11.71
CA VAL A 143 10.16 4.71 -10.73
C VAL A 143 10.79 4.91 -9.35
N GLU A 144 10.46 6.02 -8.70
CA GLU A 144 11.04 6.41 -7.41
C GLU A 144 9.93 6.75 -6.42
N SER A 145 10.09 6.25 -5.18
CA SER A 145 9.21 6.59 -4.04
C SER A 145 7.72 6.51 -4.42
N SER A 146 7.30 5.45 -5.11
CA SER A 146 5.96 5.37 -5.70
C SER A 146 5.28 4.04 -5.39
N ILE A 147 3.95 4.05 -5.40
CA ILE A 147 3.12 2.86 -5.20
C ILE A 147 2.39 2.58 -6.51
N LEU A 148 2.70 1.48 -7.15
CA LEU A 148 2.05 1.03 -8.37
C LEU A 148 1.18 -0.18 -8.04
N PHE A 149 -0.13 -0.09 -8.29
CA PHE A 149 -1.05 -1.20 -8.05
C PHE A 149 -0.96 -2.28 -9.12
N ASP A 150 -1.84 -3.28 -9.02
CA ASP A 150 -1.85 -4.46 -9.90
C ASP A 150 -1.92 -4.09 -11.39
N ASN A 151 -1.16 -4.84 -12.20
CA ASN A 151 -1.20 -4.75 -13.66
C ASN A 151 -0.85 -3.37 -14.26
N VAL A 152 -0.21 -2.49 -13.49
CA VAL A 152 0.32 -1.22 -14.02
C VAL A 152 1.42 -1.52 -15.03
N ARG A 153 1.40 -0.79 -16.16
CA ARG A 153 2.44 -0.88 -17.19
C ARG A 153 3.10 0.48 -17.39
N VAL A 154 4.39 0.53 -17.11
CA VAL A 154 5.20 1.74 -17.30
C VAL A 154 5.90 1.65 -18.67
N GLY A 155 5.63 2.63 -19.52
CA GLY A 155 6.23 2.74 -20.85
C GLY A 155 7.73 2.99 -20.78
N ARG A 156 8.43 2.85 -21.92
CA ARG A 156 9.86 3.13 -22.03
C ARG A 156 10.13 4.61 -21.74
N HIS A 157 11.26 4.90 -21.13
CA HIS A 157 11.69 6.29 -20.80
C HIS A 157 10.72 7.08 -19.91
N ALA A 158 9.65 6.46 -19.40
CA ALA A 158 8.74 7.13 -18.46
C ALA A 158 9.41 7.34 -17.10
N LYS A 159 9.04 8.42 -16.42
CA LYS A 159 9.57 8.80 -15.12
C LYS A 159 8.42 9.01 -14.15
N ILE A 160 8.46 8.32 -13.00
CA ILE A 160 7.41 8.39 -11.98
C ILE A 160 8.09 8.65 -10.64
N ARG A 161 7.63 9.65 -9.90
CA ARG A 161 8.15 9.97 -8.58
C ARG A 161 7.02 10.41 -7.63
N LYS A 162 7.04 9.89 -6.40
CA LYS A 162 6.09 10.23 -5.32
C LYS A 162 4.62 10.16 -5.76
N ALA A 163 4.26 9.09 -6.44
CA ALA A 163 2.93 8.90 -7.01
C ALA A 163 2.28 7.59 -6.55
N ILE A 164 0.97 7.60 -6.48
CA ILE A 164 0.15 6.38 -6.34
C ILE A 164 -0.51 6.14 -7.68
N ILE A 165 -0.19 5.03 -8.33
CA ILE A 165 -0.72 4.67 -9.65
C ILE A 165 -1.74 3.55 -9.50
N GLU A 166 -2.97 3.85 -9.92
CA GLU A 166 -4.12 2.95 -9.81
C GLU A 166 -3.96 1.69 -10.68
N LYS A 167 -4.67 0.65 -10.28
CA LYS A 167 -4.70 -0.66 -10.94
C LYS A 167 -4.97 -0.59 -12.44
N GLY A 168 -4.15 -1.30 -13.22
CA GLY A 168 -4.34 -1.46 -14.66
C GLY A 168 -3.97 -0.23 -15.50
N VAL A 169 -3.50 0.84 -14.90
CA VAL A 169 -3.05 2.04 -15.60
C VAL A 169 -1.88 1.71 -16.53
N GLN A 170 -1.92 2.27 -17.74
CA GLN A 170 -0.84 2.18 -18.71
C GLN A 170 -0.21 3.55 -18.90
N ILE A 171 1.01 3.71 -18.41
CA ILE A 171 1.80 4.94 -18.54
C ILE A 171 2.46 4.94 -19.91
N PRO A 172 2.20 5.95 -20.76
CA PRO A 172 2.81 6.05 -22.08
C PRO A 172 4.33 6.17 -22.03
N GLU A 173 4.97 5.89 -23.17
CA GLU A 173 6.40 6.10 -23.34
C GLU A 173 6.78 7.58 -23.14
N GLY A 174 7.85 7.82 -22.38
CA GLY A 174 8.39 9.16 -22.14
C GLY A 174 7.59 10.03 -21.16
N MET A 175 6.45 9.56 -20.65
CA MET A 175 5.64 10.33 -19.70
C MET A 175 6.38 10.58 -18.40
N SER A 176 6.23 11.78 -17.84
CA SER A 176 6.73 12.17 -16.51
C SER A 176 5.55 12.42 -15.58
N ILE A 177 5.61 11.88 -14.36
CA ILE A 177 4.59 12.03 -13.31
C ILE A 177 5.30 12.35 -12.00
N GLY A 178 4.83 13.34 -11.24
CA GLY A 178 5.39 13.79 -9.96
C GLY A 178 6.67 14.62 -10.10
N TYR A 179 6.94 15.17 -11.25
CA TYR A 179 8.10 16.02 -11.54
C TYR A 179 7.73 17.50 -11.72
N ASP A 180 6.50 17.79 -12.09
CA ASP A 180 5.99 19.15 -12.18
C ASP A 180 4.90 19.37 -11.13
N LEU A 181 5.20 20.15 -10.09
CA LEU A 181 4.29 20.44 -8.97
C LEU A 181 3.11 21.34 -9.36
N VAL A 182 3.07 21.82 -10.59
CA VAL A 182 2.00 22.72 -11.10
C VAL A 182 1.04 21.94 -12.01
N GLU A 183 1.56 20.93 -12.74
CA GLU A 183 0.78 20.13 -13.71
C GLU A 183 0.44 18.73 -13.19
N ASP A 184 1.16 18.21 -12.20
CA ASP A 184 0.97 16.91 -11.56
C ASP A 184 0.12 17.08 -10.27
#